data_5d832c9b11cb8ec7fd42617814de84fa
#
_entry.id   5d832c9b11cb8ec7fd42617814de84fa
#
_cell.length_a   1.000
_cell.length_b   1.000
_cell.length_c   1.000
_cell.angle_alpha   90.00
_cell.angle_beta   90.00
_cell.angle_gamma   90.00
#
_symmetry.space_group_name_H-M   'P 1'
#
loop_
_entity.id
_entity.type
_entity.pdbx_description
1 polymer ?
#
loop_
_entity_poly.entity_id
_entity_poly.type
_entity_poly.pdbx_seq_one_letter_code
_entity_poly.pdbx_strand_id
1 'polypeptide(L)'
;MYNIMPTYGRIELSFERGDGPWLFTEEGHKYLDFVSGIAVNTLGHSNKELINILAEQSKKVWHTSNLYEIKPQSELAETICKNSFGESVFFCNSGAESLEGTIKLCRRFHFNNGDKNKTDILVCSSAFHGRTLGTLAAGDNENHRQGFGVNTSGFIRVPFGDIEKISKFINKNTAAILVEPIQGEGGIKTAPEGFFKKLRNLCSENKILLALDEVQTGIGRTGKLFAHQWEEIVPDVMAIAKGLGGGFPIGAVVATNKAASGMTPGTHGSTFGGNFLASCVAKSVINQVLENKFLDNVINLGDKLFKGINLLSLQYPKLIKGVRGKGLMIGIMCNINNAELCSNLRNEGLLSVPAGDNVLRLLPPLNITAEHADICLKILNKTLKKLEVN
;
A
#
# COMPACT_ATOMS: atom_id res chain seq x y z
N MET A 1 -27.64 3.26 18.12
CA MET A 1 -27.77 2.83 16.71
C MET A 1 -26.95 3.81 15.88
N TYR A 2 -25.92 3.35 15.19
CA TYR A 2 -25.08 4.26 14.39
C TYR A 2 -25.77 4.52 13.05
N ASN A 3 -25.89 5.79 12.64
CA ASN A 3 -26.39 6.19 11.32
C ASN A 3 -25.37 5.89 10.19
N ILE A 4 -24.40 5.00 10.44
CA ILE A 4 -23.34 4.61 9.51
C ILE A 4 -23.63 3.18 9.04
N MET A 5 -23.57 2.97 7.72
CA MET A 5 -23.77 1.62 7.16
C MET A 5 -22.83 0.61 7.81
N PRO A 6 -23.31 -0.59 8.20
CA PRO A 6 -22.50 -1.58 8.92
C PRO A 6 -21.59 -2.39 7.97
N THR A 7 -20.82 -1.70 7.14
CA THR A 7 -19.89 -2.32 6.19
C THR A 7 -18.57 -2.78 6.82
N TYR A 8 -18.33 -2.42 8.07
CA TYR A 8 -17.14 -2.79 8.84
C TYR A 8 -17.52 -3.52 10.13
N GLY A 9 -16.83 -4.61 10.44
CA GLY A 9 -16.85 -5.24 11.77
C GLY A 9 -16.07 -4.38 12.77
N ARG A 10 -16.71 -3.33 13.29
CA ARG A 10 -16.05 -2.41 14.22
C ARG A 10 -15.83 -3.05 15.58
N ILE A 11 -14.65 -2.76 16.15
CA ILE A 11 -14.33 -3.07 17.52
C ILE A 11 -14.81 -1.89 18.38
N GLU A 12 -15.34 -2.17 19.56
CA GLU A 12 -15.75 -1.13 20.52
C GLU A 12 -14.50 -0.50 21.16
N LEU A 13 -13.79 0.28 20.39
CA LEU A 13 -12.59 1.00 20.76
C LEU A 13 -12.57 2.34 20.01
N SER A 14 -12.50 3.43 20.75
CA SER A 14 -12.43 4.78 20.21
C SER A 14 -11.16 5.47 20.67
N PHE A 15 -10.55 6.26 19.78
CA PHE A 15 -9.36 7.03 20.09
C PHE A 15 -9.66 8.52 20.01
N GLU A 16 -9.28 9.26 21.04
CA GLU A 16 -9.43 10.71 21.12
C GLU A 16 -8.22 11.44 20.53
N ARG A 17 -7.01 10.94 20.78
CA ARG A 17 -5.77 11.56 20.30
C ARG A 17 -4.70 10.54 19.93
N GLY A 18 -3.74 11.01 19.15
CA GLY A 18 -2.55 10.24 18.82
C GLY A 18 -1.27 11.08 18.96
N ASP A 19 -0.16 10.40 19.22
CA ASP A 19 1.18 11.02 19.32
C ASP A 19 2.24 10.03 18.84
N GLY A 20 2.89 10.33 17.73
CA GLY A 20 3.82 9.41 17.09
C GLY A 20 3.16 8.04 16.82
N PRO A 21 3.73 6.92 17.29
CA PRO A 21 3.15 5.60 17.12
C PRO A 21 2.08 5.23 18.18
N TRP A 22 1.60 6.17 18.96
CA TRP A 22 0.67 5.92 20.06
C TRP A 22 -0.71 6.49 19.77
N LEU A 23 -1.74 5.72 20.16
CA LEU A 23 -3.13 6.14 20.23
C LEU A 23 -3.63 6.08 21.68
N PHE A 24 -4.52 6.98 22.02
CA PHE A 24 -5.08 7.12 23.39
C PHE A 24 -6.59 7.20 23.31
N THR A 25 -7.26 6.43 24.20
CA THR A 25 -8.71 6.55 24.40
C THR A 25 -9.04 7.75 25.29
N GLU A 26 -10.33 8.09 25.41
CA GLU A 26 -10.82 9.15 26.31
C GLU A 26 -10.47 8.86 27.78
N GLU A 27 -10.50 7.57 28.17
CA GLU A 27 -10.14 7.13 29.54
C GLU A 27 -8.61 7.10 29.76
N GLY A 28 -7.82 7.46 28.75
CA GLY A 28 -6.36 7.53 28.84
C GLY A 28 -5.64 6.20 28.61
N HIS A 29 -6.31 5.12 28.17
CA HIS A 29 -5.64 3.90 27.78
C HIS A 29 -4.77 4.13 26.55
N LYS A 30 -3.55 3.58 26.60
CA LYS A 30 -2.50 3.79 25.59
C LYS A 30 -2.29 2.54 24.76
N TYR A 31 -2.29 2.71 23.43
CA TYR A 31 -2.08 1.63 22.47
C TYR A 31 -0.90 1.95 21.55
N LEU A 32 0.01 1.00 21.38
CA LEU A 32 1.05 1.07 20.35
C LEU A 32 0.43 0.69 19.00
N ASP A 33 0.33 1.67 18.10
CA ASP A 33 -0.34 1.51 16.80
C ASP A 33 0.62 0.93 15.77
N PHE A 34 0.62 -0.39 15.64
CA PHE A 34 1.31 -1.08 14.55
C PHE A 34 0.37 -1.48 13.41
N VAL A 35 -0.72 -0.72 13.22
CA VAL A 35 -1.62 -0.77 12.06
C VAL A 35 -1.46 0.49 11.18
N SER A 36 -1.30 1.65 11.82
CA SER A 36 -1.13 2.97 11.15
C SER A 36 -2.22 3.24 10.11
N GLY A 37 -3.48 2.89 10.40
CA GLY A 37 -4.57 3.01 9.43
C GLY A 37 -4.41 2.09 8.21
N ILE A 38 -3.74 0.95 8.36
CA ILE A 38 -3.32 0.01 7.32
C ILE A 38 -2.27 0.64 6.39
N ALA A 39 -1.10 0.97 6.99
CA ALA A 39 0.06 1.60 6.34
C ALA A 39 -0.23 3.00 5.76
N VAL A 40 -1.11 3.77 6.38
CA VAL A 40 -1.47 5.14 5.97
C VAL A 40 -0.67 6.20 6.73
N ASN A 41 -0.61 6.11 8.07
CA ASN A 41 0.05 7.09 8.91
C ASN A 41 1.58 6.89 8.92
N THR A 42 2.21 7.20 7.79
CA THR A 42 3.65 6.98 7.53
C THR A 42 4.54 7.63 8.58
N LEU A 43 4.20 8.84 9.01
CA LEU A 43 4.98 9.65 9.97
C LEU A 43 4.37 9.64 11.38
N GLY A 44 3.49 8.68 11.66
CA GLY A 44 2.78 8.59 12.93
C GLY A 44 1.66 9.62 13.06
N HIS A 45 1.05 9.63 14.25
CA HIS A 45 -0.03 10.55 14.58
C HIS A 45 0.53 11.91 14.99
N SER A 46 -0.23 12.97 14.72
CA SER A 46 0.06 14.34 15.16
C SER A 46 1.46 14.86 14.75
N ASN A 47 1.94 14.48 13.54
CA ASN A 47 3.19 15.00 13.02
C ASN A 47 3.12 16.54 12.91
N LYS A 48 3.98 17.24 13.67
CA LYS A 48 3.94 18.70 13.82
C LYS A 48 4.14 19.44 12.49
N GLU A 49 4.98 18.93 11.61
CA GLU A 49 5.24 19.58 10.32
C GLU A 49 4.01 19.44 9.40
N LEU A 50 3.40 18.27 9.32
CA LEU A 50 2.17 18.08 8.54
C LEU A 50 1.02 18.95 9.05
N ILE A 51 0.86 19.07 10.38
CA ILE A 51 -0.12 19.95 11.00
C ILE A 51 0.11 21.41 10.59
N ASN A 52 1.35 21.89 10.70
CA ASN A 52 1.71 23.27 10.36
C ASN A 52 1.48 23.57 8.88
N ILE A 53 1.92 22.68 7.98
CA ILE A 53 1.72 22.83 6.53
C ILE A 53 0.23 22.87 6.19
N LEU A 54 -0.58 21.98 6.78
CA LEU A 54 -2.01 21.96 6.58
C LEU A 54 -2.65 23.25 7.09
N ALA A 55 -2.28 23.72 8.29
CA ALA A 55 -2.77 24.94 8.88
C ALA A 55 -2.43 26.18 8.01
N GLU A 56 -1.18 26.28 7.52
CA GLU A 56 -0.78 27.39 6.66
C GLU A 56 -1.47 27.37 5.28
N GLN A 57 -1.60 26.20 4.65
CA GLN A 57 -2.30 26.09 3.36
C GLN A 57 -3.80 26.32 3.52
N SER A 58 -4.41 25.91 4.63
CA SER A 58 -5.84 26.07 4.89
C SER A 58 -6.29 27.53 4.96
N LYS A 59 -5.39 28.45 5.31
CA LYS A 59 -5.63 29.92 5.30
C LYS A 59 -5.64 30.52 3.91
N LYS A 60 -5.22 29.79 2.87
CA LYS A 60 -5.09 30.27 1.49
C LYS A 60 -6.23 29.72 0.61
N VAL A 61 -5.93 28.73 -0.20
CA VAL A 61 -6.87 28.12 -1.15
C VAL A 61 -6.98 26.64 -0.88
N TRP A 62 -8.19 26.11 -0.82
CA TRP A 62 -8.45 24.68 -0.64
C TRP A 62 -8.61 23.96 -1.97
N HIS A 63 -9.37 24.56 -2.90
CA HIS A 63 -9.75 23.94 -4.17
C HIS A 63 -10.07 24.98 -5.24
N THR A 64 -9.65 24.71 -6.49
CA THR A 64 -9.95 25.58 -7.65
C THR A 64 -10.41 24.80 -8.88
N SER A 65 -10.51 23.47 -8.87
CA SER A 65 -10.57 22.62 -10.07
C SER A 65 -9.21 22.46 -10.79
N ASN A 66 -9.02 21.28 -11.40
CA ASN A 66 -7.87 20.96 -12.26
C ASN A 66 -7.94 21.64 -13.65
N LEU A 67 -8.89 22.56 -13.87
CA LEU A 67 -8.90 23.45 -15.03
C LEU A 67 -7.89 24.59 -14.90
N TYR A 68 -7.40 24.86 -13.71
CA TYR A 68 -6.39 25.87 -13.40
C TYR A 68 -5.11 25.22 -12.90
N GLU A 69 -4.00 25.93 -13.02
CA GLU A 69 -2.72 25.48 -12.46
C GLU A 69 -2.77 25.45 -10.94
N ILE A 70 -2.33 24.35 -10.38
CA ILE A 70 -2.21 24.13 -8.92
C ILE A 70 -0.72 23.96 -8.60
N LYS A 71 -0.06 25.05 -8.22
CA LYS A 71 1.39 25.06 -7.98
C LYS A 71 1.86 23.96 -7.04
N PRO A 72 1.24 23.70 -5.85
CA PRO A 72 1.63 22.59 -4.99
C PRO A 72 1.52 21.21 -5.67
N GLN A 73 0.56 21.04 -6.58
CA GLN A 73 0.41 19.80 -7.36
C GLN A 73 1.58 19.59 -8.30
N SER A 74 1.98 20.63 -9.03
CA SER A 74 3.13 20.59 -9.95
C SER A 74 4.43 20.30 -9.20
N GLU A 75 4.64 20.94 -8.05
CA GLU A 75 5.79 20.73 -7.19
C GLU A 75 5.84 19.30 -6.60
N LEU A 76 4.69 18.73 -6.24
CA LEU A 76 4.59 17.34 -5.79
C LEU A 76 4.89 16.38 -6.95
N ALA A 77 4.35 16.63 -8.15
CA ALA A 77 4.63 15.82 -9.34
C ALA A 77 6.13 15.81 -9.67
N GLU A 78 6.78 16.97 -9.66
CA GLU A 78 8.23 17.10 -9.83
C GLU A 78 8.99 16.29 -8.77
N THR A 79 8.59 16.39 -7.51
CA THR A 79 9.22 15.64 -6.41
C THR A 79 9.10 14.13 -6.61
N ILE A 80 7.93 13.63 -7.03
CA ILE A 80 7.71 12.21 -7.30
C ILE A 80 8.56 11.76 -8.50
N CYS A 81 8.54 12.49 -9.62
CA CYS A 81 9.29 12.16 -10.82
C CYS A 81 10.81 12.15 -10.57
N LYS A 82 11.32 13.13 -9.83
CA LYS A 82 12.75 13.22 -9.49
C LYS A 82 13.25 12.01 -8.67
N ASN A 83 12.39 11.38 -7.89
CA ASN A 83 12.74 10.29 -6.97
C ASN A 83 12.19 8.91 -7.40
N SER A 84 11.70 8.79 -8.63
CA SER A 84 11.17 7.55 -9.21
C SER A 84 11.56 7.41 -10.69
N PHE A 85 11.03 6.37 -11.33
CA PHE A 85 11.11 6.21 -12.78
C PHE A 85 10.13 7.11 -13.55
N GLY A 86 9.15 7.70 -12.84
CA GLY A 86 8.04 8.43 -13.42
C GLY A 86 8.46 9.71 -14.13
N GLU A 87 7.79 10.01 -15.24
CA GLU A 87 7.97 11.23 -16.03
C GLU A 87 6.70 12.08 -16.05
N SER A 88 5.56 11.48 -15.64
CA SER A 88 4.28 12.18 -15.49
C SER A 88 3.44 11.56 -14.39
N VAL A 89 2.57 12.37 -13.77
CA VAL A 89 1.74 11.99 -12.61
C VAL A 89 0.31 12.48 -12.82
N PHE A 90 -0.66 11.59 -12.58
CA PHE A 90 -2.07 11.94 -12.42
C PHE A 90 -2.46 11.79 -10.95
N PHE A 91 -3.07 12.81 -10.34
CA PHE A 91 -3.49 12.77 -8.94
C PHE A 91 -4.97 12.43 -8.78
N CYS A 92 -5.27 11.68 -7.72
CA CYS A 92 -6.61 11.29 -7.27
C CYS A 92 -6.67 11.30 -5.73
N ASN A 93 -7.67 10.65 -5.11
CA ASN A 93 -7.92 10.79 -3.67
C ASN A 93 -7.72 9.48 -2.89
N SER A 94 -7.55 8.37 -3.56
CA SER A 94 -7.47 7.05 -2.93
C SER A 94 -6.67 6.05 -3.77
N GLY A 95 -6.29 4.92 -3.14
CA GLY A 95 -5.68 3.79 -3.85
C GLY A 95 -6.61 3.16 -4.88
N ALA A 96 -7.91 3.06 -4.59
CA ALA A 96 -8.88 2.54 -5.57
C ALA A 96 -8.94 3.42 -6.82
N GLU A 97 -8.97 4.75 -6.67
CA GLU A 97 -8.94 5.67 -7.82
C GLU A 97 -7.61 5.60 -8.58
N SER A 98 -6.48 5.45 -7.88
CA SER A 98 -5.18 5.29 -8.56
C SER A 98 -5.11 3.99 -9.37
N LEU A 99 -5.69 2.90 -8.86
CA LEU A 99 -5.79 1.63 -9.60
C LEU A 99 -6.78 1.73 -10.79
N GLU A 100 -7.91 2.41 -10.64
CA GLU A 100 -8.82 2.69 -11.76
C GLU A 100 -8.08 3.48 -12.87
N GLY A 101 -7.33 4.51 -12.47
CA GLY A 101 -6.48 5.29 -13.39
C GLY A 101 -5.43 4.42 -14.08
N THR A 102 -4.75 3.53 -13.34
CA THR A 102 -3.76 2.59 -13.85
C THR A 102 -4.36 1.62 -14.87
N ILE A 103 -5.50 0.99 -14.55
CA ILE A 103 -6.22 0.08 -15.45
C ILE A 103 -6.61 0.81 -16.75
N LYS A 104 -7.17 2.01 -16.63
CA LYS A 104 -7.56 2.84 -17.79
C LYS A 104 -6.35 3.23 -18.63
N LEU A 105 -5.24 3.65 -18.01
CA LEU A 105 -4.01 4.01 -18.70
C LEU A 105 -3.47 2.82 -19.51
N CYS A 106 -3.35 1.64 -18.89
CA CYS A 106 -2.84 0.44 -19.56
C CYS A 106 -3.65 0.08 -20.82
N ARG A 107 -4.99 0.14 -20.74
CA ARG A 107 -5.86 -0.12 -21.89
C ARG A 107 -5.77 0.98 -22.95
N ARG A 108 -5.79 2.25 -22.50
CA ARG A 108 -5.75 3.42 -23.38
C ARG A 108 -4.46 3.55 -24.15
N PHE A 109 -3.33 3.17 -23.56
CA PHE A 109 -2.03 3.11 -24.23
C PHE A 109 -2.11 2.26 -25.51
N HIS A 110 -2.60 1.03 -25.41
CA HIS A 110 -2.71 0.14 -26.56
C HIS A 110 -3.73 0.63 -27.59
N PHE A 111 -4.90 1.10 -27.14
CA PHE A 111 -5.90 1.68 -28.03
C PHE A 111 -5.33 2.83 -28.88
N ASN A 112 -4.54 3.72 -28.24
CA ASN A 112 -3.94 4.87 -28.89
C ASN A 112 -2.83 4.49 -29.89
N ASN A 113 -2.19 3.35 -29.65
CA ASN A 113 -1.17 2.78 -30.55
C ASN A 113 -1.76 1.87 -31.65
N GLY A 114 -3.08 1.82 -31.84
CA GLY A 114 -3.77 1.04 -32.86
C GLY A 114 -4.16 -0.38 -32.46
N ASP A 115 -3.70 -0.88 -31.31
CA ASP A 115 -3.98 -2.22 -30.78
C ASP A 115 -5.28 -2.25 -29.96
N LYS A 116 -6.41 -1.94 -30.59
CA LYS A 116 -7.72 -1.75 -29.92
C LYS A 116 -8.22 -2.97 -29.13
N ASN A 117 -7.75 -4.17 -29.46
CA ASN A 117 -8.14 -5.42 -28.83
C ASN A 117 -7.28 -5.78 -27.60
N LYS A 118 -6.17 -5.09 -27.35
CA LYS A 118 -5.34 -5.30 -26.17
C LYS A 118 -5.99 -4.63 -24.95
N THR A 119 -6.86 -5.36 -24.29
CA THR A 119 -7.65 -4.88 -23.13
C THR A 119 -7.52 -5.76 -21.89
N ASP A 120 -6.98 -6.98 -22.05
CA ASP A 120 -6.84 -7.94 -20.94
C ASP A 120 -5.67 -7.55 -20.03
N ILE A 121 -5.90 -7.55 -18.73
CA ILE A 121 -4.88 -7.32 -17.72
C ILE A 121 -4.69 -8.59 -16.91
N LEU A 122 -3.47 -9.10 -16.85
CA LEU A 122 -3.11 -10.20 -15.97
C LEU A 122 -2.98 -9.65 -14.55
N VAL A 123 -3.66 -10.30 -13.59
CA VAL A 123 -3.68 -9.94 -12.16
C VAL A 123 -3.34 -11.16 -11.32
N CYS A 124 -2.63 -10.98 -10.22
CA CYS A 124 -2.18 -12.11 -9.43
C CYS A 124 -3.26 -12.68 -8.51
N SER A 125 -3.22 -14.00 -8.28
CA SER A 125 -4.01 -14.64 -7.22
C SER A 125 -3.75 -14.00 -5.88
N SER A 126 -4.77 -13.90 -5.03
CA SER A 126 -4.75 -13.23 -3.73
C SER A 126 -4.49 -11.72 -3.77
N ALA A 127 -4.54 -11.07 -4.93
CA ALA A 127 -4.36 -9.62 -5.06
C ALA A 127 -5.54 -8.83 -4.49
N PHE A 128 -5.21 -7.65 -3.95
CA PHE A 128 -6.19 -6.65 -3.52
C PHE A 128 -5.86 -5.28 -4.11
N HIS A 129 -6.74 -4.76 -4.97
CA HIS A 129 -6.53 -3.51 -5.69
C HIS A 129 -7.52 -2.40 -5.35
N GLY A 130 -8.53 -2.67 -4.51
CA GLY A 130 -9.52 -1.68 -4.08
C GLY A 130 -10.94 -2.22 -4.00
N ARG A 131 -11.91 -1.29 -3.86
CA ARG A 131 -13.34 -1.61 -3.64
C ARG A 131 -14.28 -0.95 -4.66
N THR A 132 -13.78 -0.32 -5.72
CA THR A 132 -14.59 0.10 -6.89
C THR A 132 -14.87 -1.10 -7.79
N LEU A 133 -15.86 -1.05 -8.66
CA LEU A 133 -16.24 -2.20 -9.50
C LEU A 133 -15.08 -2.69 -10.38
N GLY A 134 -14.26 -1.78 -10.95
CA GLY A 134 -13.10 -2.16 -11.74
C GLY A 134 -11.97 -2.75 -10.89
N THR A 135 -11.68 -2.19 -9.72
CA THR A 135 -10.66 -2.76 -8.83
C THR A 135 -11.11 -4.05 -8.15
N LEU A 136 -12.41 -4.24 -7.90
CA LEU A 136 -12.98 -5.53 -7.48
C LEU A 136 -12.82 -6.59 -8.57
N ALA A 137 -13.02 -6.20 -9.85
CA ALA A 137 -12.80 -7.11 -10.98
C ALA A 137 -11.33 -7.54 -11.09
N ALA A 138 -10.39 -6.64 -10.82
CA ALA A 138 -8.96 -6.91 -10.78
C ALA A 138 -8.51 -7.70 -9.55
N GLY A 139 -9.20 -7.58 -8.42
CA GLY A 139 -8.89 -8.31 -7.17
C GLY A 139 -9.24 -9.79 -7.23
N ASP A 140 -8.74 -10.57 -6.27
CA ASP A 140 -8.96 -12.01 -6.19
C ASP A 140 -9.64 -12.44 -4.87
N ASN A 141 -10.74 -11.78 -4.53
CA ASN A 141 -11.57 -12.16 -3.38
C ASN A 141 -13.04 -12.21 -3.78
N GLU A 142 -13.60 -13.42 -3.86
CA GLU A 142 -14.99 -13.65 -4.26
C GLU A 142 -15.98 -12.97 -3.31
N ASN A 143 -15.74 -13.01 -2.00
CA ASN A 143 -16.61 -12.37 -1.02
C ASN A 143 -16.72 -10.86 -1.22
N HIS A 144 -15.69 -10.22 -1.79
CA HIS A 144 -15.73 -8.80 -2.10
C HIS A 144 -16.54 -8.47 -3.35
N ARG A 145 -16.75 -9.46 -4.26
CA ARG A 145 -17.48 -9.30 -5.51
C ARG A 145 -18.95 -9.70 -5.41
N GLN A 146 -19.26 -10.58 -4.46
CA GLN A 146 -20.58 -11.18 -4.34
C GLN A 146 -21.68 -10.11 -4.17
N GLY A 147 -22.72 -10.22 -4.97
CA GLY A 147 -23.88 -9.33 -4.91
C GLY A 147 -23.74 -7.98 -5.64
N PHE A 148 -22.55 -7.64 -6.15
CA PHE A 148 -22.31 -6.35 -6.83
C PHE A 148 -22.34 -6.41 -8.36
N GLY A 149 -22.59 -7.56 -8.95
CA GLY A 149 -22.63 -7.70 -10.42
C GLY A 149 -21.33 -7.37 -11.12
N VAL A 150 -20.19 -7.63 -10.46
CA VAL A 150 -18.86 -7.27 -10.96
C VAL A 150 -18.54 -8.06 -12.22
N ASN A 151 -18.32 -7.35 -13.33
CA ASN A 151 -17.84 -7.95 -14.57
C ASN A 151 -16.32 -8.14 -14.51
N THR A 152 -15.85 -9.38 -14.45
CA THR A 152 -14.42 -9.75 -14.41
C THR A 152 -13.81 -9.98 -15.80
N SER A 153 -14.56 -9.83 -16.89
CA SER A 153 -14.00 -9.92 -18.23
C SER A 153 -12.90 -8.89 -18.46
N GLY A 154 -11.83 -9.29 -19.15
CA GLY A 154 -10.64 -8.45 -19.31
C GLY A 154 -9.70 -8.45 -18.11
N PHE A 155 -9.90 -9.34 -17.10
CA PHE A 155 -8.94 -9.63 -16.04
C PHE A 155 -8.66 -11.12 -15.97
N ILE A 156 -7.41 -11.52 -16.18
CA ILE A 156 -6.96 -12.91 -16.18
C ILE A 156 -6.12 -13.16 -14.93
N ARG A 157 -6.56 -14.09 -14.08
CA ARG A 157 -5.86 -14.42 -12.84
C ARG A 157 -4.71 -15.37 -13.09
N VAL A 158 -3.54 -15.01 -12.56
CA VAL A 158 -2.29 -15.77 -12.70
C VAL A 158 -1.66 -16.00 -11.32
N PRO A 159 -0.88 -17.06 -11.12
CA PRO A 159 -0.22 -17.32 -9.85
C PRO A 159 0.86 -16.27 -9.57
N PHE A 160 0.90 -15.75 -8.34
CA PHE A 160 1.93 -14.81 -7.89
C PHE A 160 3.28 -15.53 -7.73
N GLY A 161 4.36 -14.94 -8.25
CA GLY A 161 5.72 -15.44 -8.08
C GLY A 161 6.16 -16.53 -9.06
N ASP A 162 5.34 -16.93 -10.05
CA ASP A 162 5.61 -18.01 -10.99
C ASP A 162 5.62 -17.48 -12.44
N ILE A 163 6.81 -17.09 -12.94
CA ILE A 163 6.98 -16.52 -14.28
C ILE A 163 6.58 -17.50 -15.38
N GLU A 164 6.89 -18.80 -15.22
CA GLU A 164 6.61 -19.80 -16.26
C GLU A 164 5.10 -20.00 -16.43
N LYS A 165 4.35 -19.98 -15.35
CA LYS A 165 2.89 -20.03 -15.42
C LYS A 165 2.31 -18.72 -15.95
N ILE A 166 2.82 -17.55 -15.50
CA ILE A 166 2.35 -16.26 -15.98
C ILE A 166 2.51 -16.16 -17.50
N SER A 167 3.65 -16.57 -18.05
CA SER A 167 3.92 -16.49 -19.49
C SER A 167 2.90 -17.23 -20.36
N LYS A 168 2.32 -18.34 -19.87
CA LYS A 168 1.32 -19.15 -20.58
C LYS A 168 -0.03 -18.46 -20.75
N PHE A 169 -0.32 -17.42 -19.94
CA PHE A 169 -1.56 -16.66 -20.03
C PHE A 169 -1.47 -15.43 -20.92
N ILE A 170 -0.23 -15.05 -21.33
CA ILE A 170 -0.06 -13.92 -22.24
C ILE A 170 -0.59 -14.32 -23.63
N ASN A 171 -1.43 -13.46 -24.19
CA ASN A 171 -2.01 -13.66 -25.51
C ASN A 171 -2.08 -12.31 -26.27
N LYS A 172 -2.59 -12.32 -27.50
CA LYS A 172 -2.67 -11.14 -28.37
C LYS A 172 -3.52 -10.00 -27.81
N ASN A 173 -4.40 -10.27 -26.86
CA ASN A 173 -5.27 -9.29 -26.24
C ASN A 173 -4.71 -8.74 -24.92
N THR A 174 -3.57 -9.27 -24.45
CA THR A 174 -2.96 -8.85 -23.18
C THR A 174 -2.39 -7.43 -23.30
N ALA A 175 -2.88 -6.53 -22.45
CA ALA A 175 -2.45 -5.13 -22.36
C ALA A 175 -1.33 -4.94 -21.34
N ALA A 176 -1.47 -5.56 -20.16
CA ALA A 176 -0.56 -5.34 -19.05
C ALA A 176 -0.56 -6.51 -18.05
N ILE A 177 0.46 -6.53 -17.21
CA ILE A 177 0.46 -7.28 -15.95
C ILE A 177 0.41 -6.28 -14.81
N LEU A 178 -0.60 -6.39 -13.93
CA LEU A 178 -0.77 -5.58 -12.72
C LEU A 178 -0.44 -6.44 -11.50
N VAL A 179 0.52 -5.98 -10.69
CA VAL A 179 1.01 -6.77 -9.55
C VAL A 179 1.43 -5.88 -8.38
N GLU A 180 1.16 -6.35 -7.15
CA GLU A 180 1.71 -5.77 -5.92
C GLU A 180 3.15 -6.29 -5.72
N PRO A 181 4.16 -5.45 -5.40
CA PRO A 181 5.51 -5.94 -5.07
C PRO A 181 5.53 -6.88 -3.86
N ILE A 182 4.69 -6.61 -2.88
CA ILE A 182 4.36 -7.51 -1.75
C ILE A 182 2.84 -7.47 -1.62
N GLN A 183 2.20 -8.63 -1.67
CA GLN A 183 0.74 -8.70 -1.55
C GLN A 183 0.33 -8.45 -0.10
N GLY A 184 -0.21 -7.26 0.17
CA GLY A 184 -0.54 -6.83 1.52
C GLY A 184 -1.69 -7.61 2.15
N GLU A 185 -2.87 -7.52 1.54
CA GLU A 185 -4.09 -8.20 2.02
C GLU A 185 -4.02 -9.72 1.82
N GLY A 186 -3.26 -10.18 0.82
CA GLY A 186 -3.02 -11.59 0.55
C GLY A 186 -2.16 -12.30 1.61
N GLY A 187 -1.68 -11.59 2.64
CA GLY A 187 -0.92 -12.15 3.77
C GLY A 187 0.56 -11.79 3.76
N ILE A 188 0.93 -10.62 3.32
CA ILE A 188 2.33 -10.15 3.21
C ILE A 188 3.19 -11.12 2.38
N LYS A 189 2.64 -11.57 1.25
CA LYS A 189 3.35 -12.51 0.37
C LYS A 189 4.42 -11.77 -0.43
N THR A 190 5.65 -12.26 -0.35
CA THR A 190 6.79 -11.80 -1.15
C THR A 190 7.02 -12.73 -2.34
N ALA A 191 7.43 -12.17 -3.48
CA ALA A 191 7.86 -12.98 -4.62
C ALA A 191 9.26 -13.58 -4.40
N PRO A 192 9.62 -14.66 -5.10
CA PRO A 192 10.99 -15.15 -5.14
C PRO A 192 11.97 -14.09 -5.66
N GLU A 193 13.23 -14.18 -5.25
CA GLU A 193 14.30 -13.28 -5.70
C GLU A 193 14.41 -13.27 -7.25
N GLY A 194 14.59 -12.09 -7.83
CA GLY A 194 14.70 -11.89 -9.27
C GLY A 194 13.37 -12.03 -10.04
N PHE A 195 12.26 -12.25 -9.35
CA PHE A 195 10.95 -12.36 -10.01
C PHE A 195 10.58 -11.11 -10.79
N PHE A 196 10.75 -9.93 -10.23
CA PHE A 196 10.35 -8.68 -10.90
C PHE A 196 11.27 -8.35 -12.08
N LYS A 197 12.57 -8.70 -12.04
CA LYS A 197 13.47 -8.60 -13.21
C LYS A 197 12.99 -9.48 -14.36
N LYS A 198 12.64 -10.74 -14.06
CA LYS A 198 12.08 -11.66 -15.07
C LYS A 198 10.73 -11.18 -15.59
N LEU A 199 9.87 -10.65 -14.71
CA LEU A 199 8.56 -10.13 -15.09
C LEU A 199 8.70 -8.89 -15.99
N ARG A 200 9.63 -7.97 -15.70
CA ARG A 200 9.93 -6.83 -16.56
C ARG A 200 10.36 -7.26 -17.96
N ASN A 201 11.28 -8.25 -18.05
CA ASN A 201 11.73 -8.79 -19.32
C ASN A 201 10.57 -9.41 -20.11
N LEU A 202 9.76 -10.26 -19.43
CA LEU A 202 8.58 -10.88 -20.02
C LEU A 202 7.61 -9.84 -20.61
N CYS A 203 7.33 -8.75 -19.88
CA CYS A 203 6.49 -7.67 -20.38
C CYS A 203 7.12 -6.98 -21.61
N SER A 204 8.43 -6.75 -21.60
CA SER A 204 9.15 -6.07 -22.69
C SER A 204 9.13 -6.91 -23.97
N GLU A 205 9.42 -8.20 -23.88
CA GLU A 205 9.42 -9.15 -24.99
C GLU A 205 8.04 -9.26 -25.65
N ASN A 206 6.97 -9.21 -24.85
CA ASN A 206 5.60 -9.32 -25.34
C ASN A 206 4.95 -7.96 -25.69
N LYS A 207 5.69 -6.85 -25.55
CA LYS A 207 5.19 -5.47 -25.80
C LYS A 207 3.89 -5.16 -25.03
N ILE A 208 3.86 -5.55 -23.75
CA ILE A 208 2.81 -5.26 -22.79
C ILE A 208 3.35 -4.41 -21.64
N LEU A 209 2.49 -3.71 -20.94
CA LEU A 209 2.90 -2.84 -19.84
C LEU A 209 3.10 -3.62 -18.54
N LEU A 210 4.11 -3.23 -17.76
CA LEU A 210 4.25 -3.63 -16.36
C LEU A 210 3.67 -2.52 -15.48
N ALA A 211 2.58 -2.82 -14.79
CA ALA A 211 1.92 -1.93 -13.83
C ALA A 211 2.13 -2.44 -12.40
N LEU A 212 2.62 -1.59 -11.52
CA LEU A 212 2.83 -1.92 -10.11
C LEU A 212 1.78 -1.26 -9.21
N ASP A 213 1.21 -2.03 -8.31
CA ASP A 213 0.43 -1.51 -7.19
C ASP A 213 1.34 -1.31 -5.97
N GLU A 214 1.83 -0.10 -5.81
CA GLU A 214 2.65 0.31 -4.66
C GLU A 214 1.83 1.11 -3.62
N VAL A 215 0.53 0.94 -3.62
CA VAL A 215 -0.38 1.62 -2.67
C VAL A 215 -0.03 1.29 -1.23
N GLN A 216 0.41 0.06 -0.94
CA GLN A 216 0.81 -0.33 0.42
C GLN A 216 2.33 -0.43 0.60
N THR A 217 3.09 -0.75 -0.44
CA THR A 217 4.53 -0.97 -0.41
C THR A 217 5.36 0.30 -0.60
N GLY A 218 4.78 1.33 -1.19
CA GLY A 218 5.45 2.59 -1.50
C GLY A 218 5.67 3.49 -0.28
N ILE A 219 6.24 4.65 -0.56
CA ILE A 219 6.51 5.74 0.40
C ILE A 219 7.32 5.26 1.61
N GLY A 220 8.40 4.51 1.33
CA GLY A 220 9.36 4.12 2.35
C GLY A 220 9.04 2.83 3.11
N ARG A 221 7.84 2.24 2.96
CA ARG A 221 7.36 1.11 3.77
C ARG A 221 8.31 -0.08 3.82
N THR A 222 8.98 -0.37 2.71
CA THR A 222 9.91 -1.50 2.59
C THR A 222 11.39 -1.14 2.83
N GLY A 223 11.70 0.13 3.13
CA GLY A 223 13.07 0.64 3.28
C GLY A 223 13.70 1.24 2.02
N LYS A 224 12.95 1.30 0.92
CA LYS A 224 13.21 2.14 -0.25
C LYS A 224 11.99 3.00 -0.48
N LEU A 225 12.11 4.15 -1.17
CA LEU A 225 10.96 5.02 -1.43
C LEU A 225 9.83 4.24 -2.12
N PHE A 226 10.18 3.39 -3.08
CA PHE A 226 9.29 2.44 -3.75
C PHE A 226 9.89 1.03 -3.73
N ALA A 227 9.05 0.01 -3.58
CA ALA A 227 9.52 -1.37 -3.41
C ALA A 227 10.19 -1.93 -4.66
N HIS A 228 9.80 -1.50 -5.87
CA HIS A 228 10.45 -1.93 -7.12
C HIS A 228 11.94 -1.56 -7.18
N GLN A 229 12.38 -0.55 -6.42
CA GLN A 229 13.79 -0.13 -6.35
C GLN A 229 14.71 -1.20 -5.72
N TRP A 230 14.15 -2.19 -5.01
CA TRP A 230 14.94 -3.30 -4.48
C TRP A 230 15.48 -4.24 -5.58
N GLU A 231 14.76 -4.40 -6.66
CA GLU A 231 15.18 -5.20 -7.82
C GLU A 231 15.67 -4.34 -9.00
N GLU A 232 15.78 -3.02 -8.81
CA GLU A 232 16.28 -2.06 -9.80
C GLU A 232 15.54 -2.15 -11.14
N ILE A 233 14.24 -2.43 -11.09
CA ILE A 233 13.42 -2.47 -12.30
C ILE A 233 12.74 -1.12 -12.56
N VAL A 234 12.42 -0.87 -13.82
CA VAL A 234 11.63 0.28 -14.27
C VAL A 234 10.28 -0.22 -14.76
N PRO A 235 9.19 -0.04 -13.99
CA PRO A 235 7.84 -0.32 -14.47
C PRO A 235 7.39 0.74 -15.47
N ASP A 236 6.30 0.47 -16.20
CA ASP A 236 5.70 1.47 -17.09
C ASP A 236 4.73 2.38 -16.35
N VAL A 237 4.05 1.84 -15.35
CA VAL A 237 3.01 2.53 -14.53
C VAL A 237 3.10 2.06 -13.08
N MET A 238 2.84 2.97 -12.14
CA MET A 238 2.79 2.66 -10.72
C MET A 238 1.63 3.42 -10.06
N ALA A 239 0.78 2.70 -9.32
CA ALA A 239 -0.24 3.28 -8.47
C ALA A 239 0.31 3.51 -7.05
N ILE A 240 0.09 4.69 -6.47
CA ILE A 240 0.48 5.05 -5.10
C ILE A 240 -0.67 5.74 -4.37
N ALA A 241 -0.75 5.57 -3.05
CA ALA A 241 -1.70 6.24 -2.15
C ALA A 241 -1.27 6.05 -0.69
N LYS A 242 -2.21 5.86 0.24
CA LYS A 242 -1.96 5.53 1.66
C LYS A 242 -0.85 6.38 2.27
N GLY A 243 0.34 5.80 2.40
CA GLY A 243 1.51 6.45 2.96
C GLY A 243 1.87 7.78 2.30
N LEU A 244 1.49 8.01 1.05
CA LEU A 244 1.71 9.27 0.34
C LEU A 244 1.12 10.47 1.08
N GLY A 245 -0.05 10.31 1.68
CA GLY A 245 -0.74 11.38 2.40
C GLY A 245 -0.43 11.45 3.89
N GLY A 246 0.26 10.44 4.47
CA GLY A 246 0.56 10.42 5.90
C GLY A 246 -0.66 10.54 6.83
N GLY A 247 -1.85 10.18 6.35
CA GLY A 247 -3.16 10.34 6.98
C GLY A 247 -4.14 11.18 6.16
N PHE A 248 -3.65 12.07 5.28
CA PHE A 248 -4.50 12.88 4.41
C PHE A 248 -4.87 12.10 3.13
N PRO A 249 -6.14 12.14 2.65
CA PRO A 249 -6.56 11.41 1.46
C PRO A 249 -5.89 11.93 0.18
N ILE A 250 -5.06 11.09 -0.44
CA ILE A 250 -4.44 11.32 -1.74
C ILE A 250 -4.03 9.99 -2.36
N GLY A 251 -4.10 9.91 -3.69
CA GLY A 251 -3.51 8.87 -4.51
C GLY A 251 -2.92 9.44 -5.78
N ALA A 252 -2.10 8.68 -6.47
CA ALA A 252 -1.57 9.09 -7.76
C ALA A 252 -1.27 7.87 -8.65
N VAL A 253 -1.31 8.12 -9.96
CA VAL A 253 -0.78 7.24 -11.00
C VAL A 253 0.50 7.89 -11.52
N VAL A 254 1.62 7.19 -11.39
CA VAL A 254 2.94 7.59 -11.87
C VAL A 254 3.28 6.78 -13.10
N ALA A 255 3.69 7.41 -14.19
CA ALA A 255 3.93 6.69 -15.43
C ALA A 255 5.11 7.26 -16.22
N THR A 256 5.70 6.44 -17.11
CA THR A 256 6.58 6.94 -18.16
C THR A 256 5.77 7.77 -19.17
N ASN A 257 6.37 8.77 -19.80
CA ASN A 257 5.70 9.56 -20.86
C ASN A 257 5.18 8.66 -21.98
N LYS A 258 5.91 7.59 -22.29
CA LYS A 258 5.47 6.60 -23.27
C LYS A 258 4.15 5.94 -22.85
N ALA A 259 4.05 5.43 -21.65
CA ALA A 259 2.83 4.78 -21.14
C ALA A 259 1.66 5.78 -21.02
N ALA A 260 1.95 7.01 -20.59
CA ALA A 260 0.97 8.08 -20.42
C ALA A 260 0.47 8.71 -21.74
N SER A 261 1.08 8.42 -22.88
CA SER A 261 0.80 9.07 -24.17
C SER A 261 -0.67 8.99 -24.64
N GLY A 262 -1.40 7.96 -24.18
CA GLY A 262 -2.83 7.80 -24.45
C GLY A 262 -3.75 8.66 -23.54
N MET A 263 -3.23 9.24 -22.46
CA MET A 263 -3.99 10.01 -21.46
C MET A 263 -3.99 11.49 -21.87
N THR A 264 -4.90 11.83 -22.76
CA THR A 264 -5.07 13.19 -23.31
C THR A 264 -6.23 13.92 -22.61
N PRO A 265 -6.36 15.26 -22.75
CA PRO A 265 -7.45 16.01 -22.14
C PRO A 265 -8.84 15.37 -22.38
N GLY A 266 -9.64 15.22 -21.32
CA GLY A 266 -10.97 14.60 -21.36
C GLY A 266 -11.01 13.08 -21.24
N THR A 267 -9.87 12.36 -21.25
CA THR A 267 -9.87 10.90 -21.15
C THR A 267 -10.02 10.39 -19.73
N HIS A 268 -9.60 11.17 -18.76
CA HIS A 268 -9.72 10.87 -17.30
C HIS A 268 -9.79 12.16 -16.51
N GLY A 269 -10.27 12.10 -15.27
CA GLY A 269 -10.36 13.27 -14.40
C GLY A 269 -10.67 12.90 -12.96
N SER A 270 -10.39 13.84 -12.07
CA SER A 270 -10.76 13.81 -10.65
C SER A 270 -11.04 15.23 -10.20
N THR A 271 -12.18 15.45 -9.52
CA THR A 271 -12.54 16.77 -9.02
C THR A 271 -11.53 17.27 -7.97
N PHE A 272 -11.20 16.44 -6.99
CA PHE A 272 -10.35 16.81 -5.85
C PHE A 272 -8.91 16.32 -5.96
N GLY A 273 -8.59 15.47 -6.94
CA GLY A 273 -7.25 14.90 -7.09
C GLY A 273 -6.19 15.99 -7.27
N GLY A 274 -5.15 15.94 -6.41
CA GLY A 274 -4.07 16.93 -6.42
C GLY A 274 -4.45 18.32 -5.93
N ASN A 275 -5.49 18.44 -5.07
CA ASN A 275 -5.86 19.71 -4.47
C ASN A 275 -4.70 20.29 -3.62
N PHE A 276 -4.77 21.58 -3.32
CA PHE A 276 -3.72 22.32 -2.63
C PHE A 276 -3.32 21.70 -1.30
N LEU A 277 -4.29 21.29 -0.47
CA LEU A 277 -4.04 20.72 0.86
C LEU A 277 -3.33 19.37 0.76
N ALA A 278 -3.90 18.45 -0.03
CA ALA A 278 -3.35 17.12 -0.22
C ALA A 278 -1.94 17.16 -0.80
N SER A 279 -1.71 18.04 -1.79
CA SER A 279 -0.40 18.16 -2.46
C SER A 279 0.69 18.71 -1.54
N CYS A 280 0.38 19.72 -0.72
CA CYS A 280 1.32 20.25 0.27
C CYS A 280 1.70 19.20 1.31
N VAL A 281 0.70 18.49 1.85
CA VAL A 281 0.93 17.42 2.84
C VAL A 281 1.77 16.29 2.24
N ALA A 282 1.38 15.78 1.07
CA ALA A 282 2.08 14.67 0.42
C ALA A 282 3.53 15.01 0.06
N LYS A 283 3.80 16.24 -0.40
CA LYS A 283 5.17 16.71 -0.67
C LYS A 283 6.02 16.68 0.61
N SER A 284 5.49 17.16 1.75
CA SER A 284 6.20 17.09 3.02
C SER A 284 6.42 15.66 3.48
N VAL A 285 5.45 14.76 3.32
CA VAL A 285 5.64 13.33 3.64
C VAL A 285 6.83 12.76 2.86
N ILE A 286 6.88 12.97 1.53
CA ILE A 286 8.00 12.47 0.72
C ILE A 286 9.32 13.09 1.17
N ASN A 287 9.38 14.39 1.42
CA ASN A 287 10.60 15.07 1.86
C ASN A 287 11.11 14.49 3.18
N GLN A 288 10.24 14.30 4.20
CA GLN A 288 10.63 13.70 5.47
C GLN A 288 11.10 12.25 5.32
N VAL A 289 10.44 11.45 4.46
CA VAL A 289 10.86 10.07 4.18
C VAL A 289 12.22 10.01 3.47
N LEU A 290 12.56 11.04 2.70
CA LEU A 290 13.86 11.17 2.00
C LEU A 290 14.95 11.82 2.84
N GLU A 291 14.68 12.23 4.08
CA GLU A 291 15.70 12.75 4.98
C GLU A 291 16.81 11.71 5.24
N ASN A 292 18.01 12.25 5.50
CA ASN A 292 19.18 11.40 5.73
C ASN A 292 18.92 10.35 6.82
N LYS A 293 19.25 9.11 6.53
CA LYS A 293 19.09 7.93 7.41
C LYS A 293 17.65 7.51 7.72
N PHE A 294 16.61 8.18 7.22
CA PHE A 294 15.23 7.78 7.51
C PHE A 294 14.92 6.36 6.98
N LEU A 295 15.22 6.10 5.72
CA LEU A 295 14.99 4.78 5.10
C LEU A 295 15.94 3.70 5.66
N ASP A 296 17.17 4.06 6.02
CA ASP A 296 18.10 3.15 6.71
C ASP A 296 17.53 2.71 8.08
N ASN A 297 16.89 3.64 8.81
CA ASN A 297 16.25 3.33 10.06
C ASN A 297 15.06 2.37 9.86
N VAL A 298 14.27 2.52 8.80
CA VAL A 298 13.20 1.58 8.43
C VAL A 298 13.75 0.18 8.21
N ILE A 299 14.88 0.04 7.50
CA ILE A 299 15.55 -1.25 7.28
C ILE A 299 16.01 -1.84 8.61
N ASN A 300 16.77 -1.07 9.40
CA ASN A 300 17.36 -1.54 10.66
C ASN A 300 16.29 -1.98 11.68
N LEU A 301 15.19 -1.23 11.78
CA LEU A 301 14.09 -1.59 12.69
C LEU A 301 13.27 -2.76 12.17
N GLY A 302 13.11 -2.86 10.85
CA GLY A 302 12.55 -4.05 10.21
C GLY A 302 13.37 -5.29 10.57
N ASP A 303 14.67 -5.27 10.36
CA ASP A 303 15.57 -6.39 10.67
C ASP A 303 15.54 -6.78 12.15
N LYS A 304 15.49 -5.78 13.06
CA LYS A 304 15.33 -6.00 14.50
C LYS A 304 14.02 -6.75 14.80
N LEU A 305 12.90 -6.31 14.22
CA LEU A 305 11.60 -6.95 14.41
C LEU A 305 11.57 -8.37 13.80
N PHE A 306 12.09 -8.55 12.57
CA PHE A 306 12.20 -9.87 11.94
C PHE A 306 13.00 -10.83 12.78
N LYS A 307 14.18 -10.41 13.27
CA LYS A 307 15.01 -11.23 14.15
C LYS A 307 14.30 -11.60 15.45
N GLY A 308 13.67 -10.63 16.11
CA GLY A 308 12.93 -10.86 17.35
C GLY A 308 11.74 -11.80 17.17
N ILE A 309 10.94 -11.61 16.11
CA ILE A 309 9.79 -12.47 15.83
C ILE A 309 10.23 -13.90 15.44
N ASN A 310 11.34 -14.06 14.70
CA ASN A 310 11.90 -15.38 14.42
C ASN A 310 12.33 -16.12 15.70
N LEU A 311 12.93 -15.43 16.66
CA LEU A 311 13.24 -16.03 17.96
C LEU A 311 11.97 -16.48 18.71
N LEU A 312 10.91 -15.65 18.66
CA LEU A 312 9.63 -16.02 19.26
C LEU A 312 8.98 -17.22 18.54
N SER A 313 9.13 -17.35 17.22
CA SER A 313 8.60 -18.52 16.49
C SER A 313 9.31 -19.82 16.87
N LEU A 314 10.59 -19.76 17.19
CA LEU A 314 11.33 -20.92 17.72
C LEU A 314 10.91 -21.28 19.16
N GLN A 315 10.55 -20.26 19.95
CA GLN A 315 10.09 -20.44 21.33
C GLN A 315 8.63 -20.94 21.42
N TYR A 316 7.75 -20.46 20.51
CA TYR A 316 6.33 -20.78 20.49
C TYR A 316 5.87 -21.38 19.15
N PRO A 317 6.46 -22.53 18.73
CA PRO A 317 6.21 -23.10 17.38
C PRO A 317 4.78 -23.59 17.17
N LYS A 318 4.02 -23.84 18.25
CA LYS A 318 2.60 -24.21 18.16
C LYS A 318 1.69 -23.01 17.84
N LEU A 319 2.13 -21.78 18.12
CA LEU A 319 1.34 -20.57 17.99
C LEU A 319 1.69 -19.80 16.72
N ILE A 320 2.98 -19.64 16.40
CA ILE A 320 3.46 -18.91 15.22
C ILE A 320 4.52 -19.72 14.47
N LYS A 321 4.43 -19.71 13.15
CA LYS A 321 5.29 -20.46 12.24
C LYS A 321 6.57 -19.71 11.86
N GLY A 322 6.52 -18.37 11.84
CA GLY A 322 7.63 -17.52 11.42
C GLY A 322 7.15 -16.14 10.96
N VAL A 323 8.03 -15.41 10.29
CA VAL A 323 7.76 -14.05 9.80
C VAL A 323 8.18 -13.89 8.34
N ARG A 324 7.46 -13.08 7.58
CA ARG A 324 7.78 -12.70 6.20
C ARG A 324 7.48 -11.23 5.94
N GLY A 325 8.00 -10.68 4.85
CA GLY A 325 7.83 -9.27 4.46
C GLY A 325 9.16 -8.57 4.21
N LYS A 326 9.17 -7.23 4.26
CA LYS A 326 10.36 -6.40 4.05
C LYS A 326 10.23 -5.04 4.72
N GLY A 327 11.30 -4.55 5.34
CA GLY A 327 11.29 -3.29 6.09
C GLY A 327 10.24 -3.32 7.21
N LEU A 328 9.38 -2.32 7.26
CA LEU A 328 8.30 -2.25 8.23
C LEU A 328 6.93 -2.73 7.68
N MET A 329 6.94 -3.61 6.70
CA MET A 329 5.80 -4.38 6.23
C MET A 329 5.97 -5.84 6.65
N ILE A 330 5.42 -6.20 7.82
CA ILE A 330 5.75 -7.43 8.54
C ILE A 330 4.51 -8.32 8.67
N GLY A 331 4.64 -9.59 8.29
CA GLY A 331 3.61 -10.61 8.42
C GLY A 331 4.05 -11.76 9.30
N ILE A 332 3.41 -11.95 10.45
CA ILE A 332 3.61 -13.10 11.34
C ILE A 332 2.70 -14.23 10.87
N MET A 333 3.28 -15.33 10.40
CA MET A 333 2.53 -16.51 9.97
C MET A 333 2.06 -17.27 11.21
N CYS A 334 0.73 -17.38 11.39
CA CYS A 334 0.14 -17.95 12.58
C CYS A 334 -0.23 -19.45 12.37
N ASN A 335 -0.05 -20.26 13.41
CA ASN A 335 -0.61 -21.60 13.52
C ASN A 335 -1.97 -21.60 14.22
N ILE A 336 -2.24 -20.60 15.06
CA ILE A 336 -3.56 -20.31 15.65
C ILE A 336 -4.31 -19.31 14.77
N ASN A 337 -5.58 -19.02 15.09
CA ASN A 337 -6.37 -18.01 14.38
C ASN A 337 -5.73 -16.61 14.52
N ASN A 338 -5.41 -15.97 13.41
CA ASN A 338 -4.76 -14.66 13.41
C ASN A 338 -5.63 -13.55 14.00
N ALA A 339 -6.96 -13.62 13.87
CA ALA A 339 -7.87 -12.64 14.46
C ALA A 339 -7.93 -12.78 16.00
N GLU A 340 -7.83 -14.00 16.51
CA GLU A 340 -7.69 -14.26 17.95
C GLU A 340 -6.39 -13.68 18.50
N LEU A 341 -5.26 -13.93 17.82
CA LEU A 341 -3.97 -13.33 18.22
C LEU A 341 -4.02 -11.80 18.18
N CYS A 342 -4.62 -11.19 17.14
CA CYS A 342 -4.83 -9.74 17.09
C CYS A 342 -5.65 -9.22 18.28
N SER A 343 -6.70 -9.95 18.69
CA SER A 343 -7.52 -9.57 19.84
C SER A 343 -6.73 -9.62 21.16
N ASN A 344 -5.96 -10.68 21.36
CA ASN A 344 -5.10 -10.82 22.53
C ASN A 344 -4.01 -9.74 22.61
N LEU A 345 -3.37 -9.40 21.50
CA LEU A 345 -2.39 -8.32 21.43
C LEU A 345 -3.00 -6.96 21.74
N ARG A 346 -4.20 -6.69 21.23
CA ARG A 346 -4.94 -5.45 21.51
C ARG A 346 -5.24 -5.32 23.02
N ASN A 347 -5.62 -6.39 23.69
CA ASN A 347 -5.83 -6.40 25.13
C ASN A 347 -4.55 -6.08 25.94
N GLU A 348 -3.38 -6.34 25.33
CA GLU A 348 -2.07 -5.98 25.90
C GLU A 348 -1.54 -4.63 25.39
N GLY A 349 -2.36 -3.85 24.64
CA GLY A 349 -2.02 -2.52 24.18
C GLY A 349 -1.23 -2.45 22.88
N LEU A 350 -1.18 -3.52 22.07
CA LEU A 350 -0.59 -3.51 20.73
C LEU A 350 -1.67 -3.69 19.66
N LEU A 351 -1.81 -2.70 18.78
CA LEU A 351 -2.70 -2.81 17.64
C LEU A 351 -2.00 -3.53 16.48
N SER A 352 -2.69 -4.48 15.91
CA SER A 352 -2.30 -5.28 14.75
C SER A 352 -3.53 -5.61 13.92
N VAL A 353 -3.37 -6.10 12.69
CA VAL A 353 -4.50 -6.38 11.80
C VAL A 353 -4.32 -7.75 11.12
N PRO A 354 -5.39 -8.56 11.02
CA PRO A 354 -5.32 -9.82 10.29
C PRO A 354 -5.17 -9.56 8.79
N ALA A 355 -4.54 -10.51 8.11
CA ALA A 355 -4.44 -10.58 6.66
C ALA A 355 -4.76 -11.99 6.18
N GLY A 356 -4.86 -12.20 4.88
CA GLY A 356 -5.03 -13.51 4.27
C GLY A 356 -3.95 -14.50 4.69
N ASP A 357 -4.14 -15.79 4.34
CA ASP A 357 -3.17 -16.85 4.60
C ASP A 357 -2.80 -17.02 6.10
N ASN A 358 -3.77 -16.73 6.97
CA ASN A 358 -3.65 -16.78 8.44
C ASN A 358 -2.44 -15.98 8.98
N VAL A 359 -2.22 -14.78 8.44
CA VAL A 359 -1.12 -13.89 8.82
C VAL A 359 -1.62 -12.77 9.70
N LEU A 360 -0.92 -12.48 10.80
CA LEU A 360 -1.05 -11.25 11.57
C LEU A 360 -0.08 -10.22 10.98
N ARG A 361 -0.57 -9.04 10.68
CA ARG A 361 0.18 -7.98 10.00
C ARG A 361 0.54 -6.86 10.97
N LEU A 362 1.82 -6.47 10.95
CA LEU A 362 2.34 -5.29 11.64
C LEU A 362 2.81 -4.27 10.61
N LEU A 363 2.26 -3.07 10.70
CA LEU A 363 2.50 -1.93 9.80
C LEU A 363 2.73 -0.65 10.62
N PRO A 364 3.76 -0.58 11.47
CA PRO A 364 3.99 0.60 12.31
C PRO A 364 4.23 1.86 11.47
N PRO A 365 4.10 3.07 12.05
CA PRO A 365 4.68 4.27 11.45
C PRO A 365 6.16 4.07 11.15
N LEU A 366 6.68 4.73 10.10
CA LEU A 366 8.08 4.55 9.68
C LEU A 366 9.09 5.25 10.58
N ASN A 367 8.63 6.19 11.40
CA ASN A 367 9.43 6.94 12.36
C ASN A 367 9.43 6.33 13.79
N ILE A 368 9.09 5.03 13.93
CA ILE A 368 9.26 4.33 15.20
C ILE A 368 10.74 4.30 15.60
N THR A 369 10.99 4.08 16.89
CA THR A 369 12.35 3.94 17.45
C THR A 369 12.64 2.48 17.83
N ALA A 370 13.90 2.20 18.20
CA ALA A 370 14.28 0.90 18.73
C ALA A 370 13.49 0.51 19.99
N GLU A 371 13.14 1.49 20.83
CA GLU A 371 12.31 1.29 22.02
C GLU A 371 10.90 0.81 21.65
N HIS A 372 10.27 1.40 20.63
CA HIS A 372 8.94 0.97 20.16
C HIS A 372 8.98 -0.47 19.63
N ALA A 373 10.07 -0.85 18.93
CA ALA A 373 10.26 -2.23 18.47
C ALA A 373 10.42 -3.19 19.65
N ASP A 374 11.18 -2.81 20.70
CA ASP A 374 11.34 -3.60 21.92
C ASP A 374 10.03 -3.77 22.70
N ILE A 375 9.23 -2.71 22.81
CA ILE A 375 7.91 -2.79 23.43
C ILE A 375 7.00 -3.76 22.64
N CYS A 376 6.99 -3.67 21.31
CA CYS A 376 6.24 -4.60 20.47
C CYS A 376 6.64 -6.05 20.72
N LEU A 377 7.94 -6.37 20.70
CA LEU A 377 8.45 -7.73 20.93
C LEU A 377 8.13 -8.21 22.35
N LYS A 378 8.19 -7.34 23.35
CA LYS A 378 7.80 -7.66 24.74
C LYS A 378 6.33 -8.00 24.86
N ILE A 379 5.45 -7.23 24.21
CA ILE A 379 4.00 -7.50 24.20
C ILE A 379 3.71 -8.81 23.46
N LEU A 380 4.33 -9.04 22.31
CA LEU A 380 4.22 -10.31 21.56
C LEU A 380 4.61 -11.49 22.43
N ASN A 381 5.79 -11.45 23.07
CA ASN A 381 6.25 -12.52 23.94
C ASN A 381 5.30 -12.78 25.11
N LYS A 382 4.84 -11.72 25.80
CA LYS A 382 3.87 -11.82 26.91
C LYS A 382 2.57 -12.49 26.47
N THR A 383 2.05 -12.10 25.30
CA THR A 383 0.80 -12.64 24.76
C THR A 383 0.96 -14.11 24.36
N LEU A 384 2.02 -14.45 23.62
CA LEU A 384 2.28 -15.82 23.22
C LEU A 384 2.47 -16.75 24.41
N LYS A 385 3.21 -16.31 25.45
CA LYS A 385 3.38 -17.08 26.70
C LYS A 385 2.04 -17.35 27.39
N LYS A 386 1.11 -16.41 27.42
CA LYS A 386 -0.23 -16.61 27.98
C LYS A 386 -1.04 -17.64 27.18
N LEU A 387 -0.96 -17.56 25.85
CA LEU A 387 -1.69 -18.47 24.97
C LEU A 387 -1.11 -19.90 24.94
N GLU A 388 0.15 -20.09 25.29
CA GLU A 388 0.77 -21.41 25.35
C GLU A 388 0.35 -22.22 26.60
N VAL A 389 -0.02 -21.52 27.68
CA VAL A 389 -0.42 -22.14 28.96
C VAL A 389 -1.90 -22.51 29.00
N ASN A 390 -2.73 -21.85 28.15
CA ASN A 390 -4.16 -22.14 28.01
C ASN A 390 -4.39 -23.18 26.92
#